data_31c2f2d41fcd511cb0c99fd415791b0e
#
_entry.id   31c2f2d41fcd511cb0c99fd415791b0e
#
_cell.length_a   1.000
_cell.length_b   1.000
_cell.length_c   1.000
_cell.angle_alpha   90.00
_cell.angle_beta   90.00
_cell.angle_gamma   90.00
#
_symmetry.space_group_name_H-M   'P 1'
#
loop_
_entity.id
_entity.type
_entity.pdbx_description
1 polymer ?
#
loop_
_entity_poly.entity_id
_entity_poly.type
_entity_poly.pdbx_seq_one_letter_code
_entity_poly.pdbx_strand_id
1 'polypeptide(L)'
;KSPLWNLARAVYQEWYLGTTLYEKVEKLTPLSIPKSGFIYEEKILRPVEEIKTLLNDIKQAGFNIAIATGRPRTETIVPFESFGLKSFFNENHIVTASEVLKAESVFPKEGPLGKPNPFSYIATLYGNNEGDYLHYIQNQKHIVNENDVFIVGDSLADLLCAKKIGATFIGTLTGLSGKEAKEDLEQHGADYIVNHICDIRHILLNK
;
A
#
# COMPACT_ATOMS: atom_id res chain seq x y z
N LYS A 1 12.35 -21.70 -3.35
CA LYS A 1 12.28 -21.62 -1.86
C LYS A 1 12.27 -23.03 -1.28
N SER A 2 12.75 -23.23 -0.04
CA SER A 2 12.80 -24.58 0.58
C SER A 2 11.40 -25.12 0.89
N PRO A 3 11.22 -26.46 0.99
CA PRO A 3 9.94 -27.05 1.40
C PRO A 3 9.46 -26.52 2.75
N LEU A 4 10.37 -26.32 3.72
CA LEU A 4 10.05 -25.76 5.02
C LEU A 4 9.49 -24.33 4.93
N TRP A 5 10.07 -23.48 4.06
CA TRP A 5 9.56 -22.14 3.81
C TRP A 5 8.13 -22.19 3.25
N ASN A 6 7.88 -23.05 2.27
CA ASN A 6 6.55 -23.18 1.67
C ASN A 6 5.50 -23.64 2.68
N LEU A 7 5.86 -24.60 3.55
CA LEU A 7 4.98 -25.04 4.63
C LEU A 7 4.71 -23.94 5.64
N ALA A 8 5.74 -23.23 6.10
CA ALA A 8 5.59 -22.13 7.06
C ALA A 8 4.69 -21.01 6.48
N ARG A 9 4.90 -20.66 5.21
CA ARG A 9 4.04 -19.69 4.50
C ARG A 9 2.58 -20.18 4.43
N ALA A 10 2.36 -21.44 4.06
CA ALA A 10 1.01 -22.01 3.95
C ALA A 10 0.27 -21.99 5.30
N VAL A 11 0.96 -22.40 6.37
CA VAL A 11 0.41 -22.34 7.74
C VAL A 11 0.08 -20.91 8.15
N TYR A 12 1.02 -19.97 7.95
CA TYR A 12 0.79 -18.56 8.26
C TYR A 12 -0.41 -18.01 7.51
N GLN A 13 -0.47 -18.22 6.18
CA GLN A 13 -1.56 -17.72 5.33
C GLN A 13 -2.92 -18.32 5.73
N GLU A 14 -2.97 -19.60 6.08
CA GLU A 14 -4.20 -20.22 6.54
C GLU A 14 -4.67 -19.64 7.88
N TRP A 15 -3.76 -19.39 8.82
CA TRP A 15 -4.10 -18.75 10.09
C TRP A 15 -4.57 -17.32 9.90
N TYR A 16 -3.91 -16.58 9.03
CA TYR A 16 -4.22 -15.18 8.79
C TYR A 16 -5.54 -15.01 8.01
N LEU A 17 -5.74 -15.74 6.92
CA LEU A 17 -6.93 -15.66 6.09
C LEU A 17 -8.15 -16.41 6.66
N GLY A 18 -7.92 -17.44 7.48
CA GLY A 18 -8.93 -18.43 7.84
C GLY A 18 -9.13 -19.45 6.71
N THR A 19 -9.68 -20.62 7.06
CA THR A 19 -9.75 -21.76 6.13
C THR A 19 -10.52 -21.44 4.85
N THR A 20 -11.68 -20.81 4.94
CA THR A 20 -12.54 -20.49 3.78
C THR A 20 -11.87 -19.53 2.80
N LEU A 21 -11.29 -18.45 3.33
CA LEU A 21 -10.64 -17.44 2.48
C LEU A 21 -9.32 -17.95 1.93
N TYR A 22 -8.57 -18.73 2.73
CA TYR A 22 -7.35 -19.40 2.28
C TYR A 22 -7.59 -20.31 1.08
N GLU A 23 -8.59 -21.20 1.16
CA GLU A 23 -8.96 -22.07 0.04
C GLU A 23 -9.35 -21.29 -1.21
N LYS A 24 -10.12 -20.22 -1.03
CA LYS A 24 -10.55 -19.35 -2.14
C LYS A 24 -9.37 -18.64 -2.82
N VAL A 25 -8.40 -18.14 -2.05
CA VAL A 25 -7.29 -17.30 -2.53
C VAL A 25 -6.11 -18.15 -3.01
N GLU A 26 -5.63 -19.06 -2.18
CA GLU A 26 -4.45 -19.88 -2.48
C GLU A 26 -4.79 -21.08 -3.38
N LYS A 27 -6.08 -21.44 -3.51
CA LYS A 27 -6.54 -22.64 -4.25
C LYS A 27 -5.97 -23.94 -3.71
N LEU A 28 -5.69 -23.98 -2.41
CA LEU A 28 -5.13 -25.11 -1.69
C LEU A 28 -6.11 -25.58 -0.61
N THR A 29 -6.13 -26.89 -0.34
CA THR A 29 -6.91 -27.45 0.77
C THR A 29 -6.31 -26.98 2.10
N PRO A 30 -7.13 -26.44 3.03
CA PRO A 30 -6.67 -26.07 4.36
C PRO A 30 -6.05 -27.25 5.11
N LEU A 31 -5.03 -26.97 5.91
CA LEU A 31 -4.33 -27.97 6.73
C LEU A 31 -5.02 -28.22 8.07
N SER A 32 -5.89 -27.32 8.50
CA SER A 32 -6.58 -27.39 9.80
C SER A 32 -8.10 -27.48 9.67
N ILE A 33 -8.76 -27.75 10.79
CA ILE A 33 -10.22 -27.69 10.90
C ILE A 33 -10.73 -26.26 10.58
N PRO A 34 -11.99 -26.10 10.13
CA PRO A 34 -12.57 -24.82 9.80
C PRO A 34 -12.41 -23.78 10.93
N LYS A 35 -11.87 -22.62 10.58
CA LYS A 35 -11.66 -21.49 11.50
C LYS A 35 -11.72 -20.15 10.80
N SER A 36 -12.09 -19.10 11.56
CA SER A 36 -11.95 -17.71 11.13
C SER A 36 -10.48 -17.30 11.05
N GLY A 37 -10.16 -16.34 10.19
CA GLY A 37 -8.81 -15.79 10.07
C GLY A 37 -8.59 -14.53 10.91
N PHE A 38 -7.35 -14.30 11.32
CA PHE A 38 -6.95 -13.07 12.03
C PHE A 38 -7.16 -11.80 11.21
N ILE A 39 -7.30 -11.91 9.89
CA ILE A 39 -7.64 -10.78 9.01
C ILE A 39 -8.93 -10.05 9.42
N TYR A 40 -9.85 -10.75 10.08
CA TYR A 40 -11.10 -10.17 10.61
C TYR A 40 -10.96 -9.59 12.01
N GLU A 41 -9.81 -9.77 12.65
CA GLU A 41 -9.49 -9.27 13.99
C GLU A 41 -8.49 -8.10 13.95
N GLU A 42 -8.15 -7.63 12.76
CA GLU A 42 -7.23 -6.49 12.60
C GLU A 42 -7.76 -5.26 13.33
N LYS A 43 -6.84 -4.58 14.02
CA LYS A 43 -7.12 -3.33 14.72
C LYS A 43 -6.47 -2.19 13.97
N ILE A 44 -7.22 -1.13 13.77
CA ILE A 44 -6.69 0.10 13.21
C ILE A 44 -6.12 0.99 14.31
N LEU A 45 -5.09 1.77 13.97
CA LEU A 45 -4.34 2.59 14.92
C LEU A 45 -5.11 3.84 15.38
N ARG A 46 -6.14 4.24 14.65
CA ARG A 46 -6.99 5.39 14.97
C ARG A 46 -8.46 4.98 14.83
N PRO A 47 -9.39 5.64 15.53
CA PRO A 47 -10.81 5.40 15.32
C PRO A 47 -11.21 5.50 13.84
N VAL A 48 -11.98 4.55 13.36
CA VAL A 48 -12.43 4.48 11.96
C VAL A 48 -13.08 5.79 11.50
N GLU A 49 -13.87 6.41 12.36
CA GLU A 49 -14.59 7.64 12.02
C GLU A 49 -13.66 8.86 11.86
N GLU A 50 -12.53 8.91 12.56
CA GLU A 50 -11.51 9.93 12.33
C GLU A 50 -10.87 9.76 10.94
N ILE A 51 -10.60 8.52 10.55
CA ILE A 51 -10.03 8.20 9.23
C ILE A 51 -11.05 8.53 8.13
N LYS A 52 -12.31 8.13 8.28
CA LYS A 52 -13.37 8.46 7.31
C LYS A 52 -13.56 9.97 7.17
N THR A 53 -13.54 10.71 8.28
CA THR A 53 -13.63 12.16 8.26
C THR A 53 -12.46 12.77 7.48
N LEU A 54 -11.22 12.34 7.76
CA LEU A 54 -10.05 12.78 7.02
C LEU A 54 -10.18 12.51 5.52
N LEU A 55 -10.54 11.28 5.13
CA LEU A 55 -10.67 10.89 3.72
C LEU A 55 -11.77 11.70 3.01
N ASN A 56 -12.89 11.99 3.69
CA ASN A 56 -13.93 12.87 3.15
C ASN A 56 -13.41 14.28 2.91
N ASP A 57 -12.72 14.87 3.90
CA ASP A 57 -12.20 16.24 3.79
C ASP A 57 -11.18 16.37 2.67
N ILE A 58 -10.28 15.37 2.52
CA ILE A 58 -9.32 15.31 1.42
C ILE A 58 -10.05 15.28 0.07
N LYS A 59 -11.10 14.46 -0.07
CA LYS A 59 -11.91 14.41 -1.30
C LYS A 59 -12.66 15.72 -1.56
N GLN A 60 -13.22 16.35 -0.53
CA GLN A 60 -13.90 17.65 -0.65
C GLN A 60 -12.93 18.77 -1.04
N ALA A 61 -11.67 18.67 -0.65
CA ALA A 61 -10.62 19.59 -1.10
C ALA A 61 -10.15 19.33 -2.55
N GLY A 62 -10.75 18.37 -3.25
CA GLY A 62 -10.46 18.09 -4.66
C GLY A 62 -9.36 17.06 -4.90
N PHE A 63 -8.80 16.42 -3.88
CA PHE A 63 -7.79 15.37 -4.06
C PHE A 63 -8.43 14.04 -4.44
N ASN A 64 -7.78 13.32 -5.33
CA ASN A 64 -8.01 11.90 -5.55
C ASN A 64 -7.20 11.08 -4.54
N ILE A 65 -7.80 10.00 -4.03
CA ILE A 65 -7.16 9.13 -3.04
C ILE A 65 -6.92 7.76 -3.66
N ALA A 66 -5.72 7.22 -3.44
CA ALA A 66 -5.28 5.98 -4.06
C ALA A 66 -4.46 5.13 -3.08
N ILE A 67 -4.25 3.85 -3.40
CA ILE A 67 -3.50 2.89 -2.57
C ILE A 67 -2.38 2.24 -3.38
N ALA A 68 -1.14 2.38 -2.89
CA ALA A 68 0.01 1.60 -3.33
C ALA A 68 0.62 0.86 -2.14
N THR A 69 0.43 -0.46 -2.06
CA THR A 69 0.84 -1.26 -0.88
C THR A 69 1.61 -2.52 -1.25
N GLY A 70 2.55 -2.88 -0.37
CA GLY A 70 3.25 -4.19 -0.43
C GLY A 70 2.43 -5.37 0.11
N ARG A 71 1.20 -5.14 0.61
CA ARG A 71 0.29 -6.23 1.03
C ARG A 71 -0.38 -6.84 -0.21
N PRO A 72 -0.68 -8.15 -0.19
CA PRO A 72 -1.52 -8.80 -1.20
C PRO A 72 -2.91 -8.17 -1.28
N ARG A 73 -3.56 -8.29 -2.44
CA ARG A 73 -4.86 -7.65 -2.69
C ARG A 73 -5.94 -8.05 -1.69
N THR A 74 -6.11 -9.34 -1.45
CA THR A 74 -7.09 -9.82 -0.47
C THR A 74 -6.84 -9.27 0.93
N GLU A 75 -5.56 -9.25 1.36
CA GLU A 75 -5.15 -8.73 2.66
C GLU A 75 -5.31 -7.21 2.79
N THR A 76 -5.47 -6.50 1.69
CA THR A 76 -5.77 -5.07 1.64
C THR A 76 -7.27 -4.82 1.61
N ILE A 77 -7.99 -5.50 0.72
CA ILE A 77 -9.40 -5.20 0.45
C ILE A 77 -10.31 -5.68 1.58
N VAL A 78 -10.10 -6.88 2.12
CA VAL A 78 -10.98 -7.44 3.16
C VAL A 78 -11.04 -6.57 4.42
N PRO A 79 -9.92 -6.10 5.01
CA PRO A 79 -9.98 -5.16 6.13
C PRO A 79 -10.62 -3.82 5.74
N PHE A 80 -10.34 -3.29 4.54
CA PHE A 80 -10.93 -2.03 4.09
C PHE A 80 -12.45 -2.10 3.93
N GLU A 81 -12.96 -3.24 3.46
CA GLU A 81 -14.41 -3.50 3.41
C GLU A 81 -14.99 -3.62 4.81
N SER A 82 -14.35 -4.37 5.72
CA SER A 82 -14.84 -4.57 7.08
C SER A 82 -14.91 -3.26 7.90
N PHE A 83 -13.98 -2.33 7.65
CA PHE A 83 -13.98 -1.00 8.27
C PHE A 83 -14.83 0.03 7.50
N GLY A 84 -15.41 -0.33 6.35
CA GLY A 84 -16.16 0.60 5.51
C GLY A 84 -15.31 1.70 4.88
N LEU A 85 -14.03 1.42 4.61
CA LEU A 85 -13.08 2.35 3.99
C LEU A 85 -12.94 2.15 2.48
N LYS A 86 -13.31 0.97 1.95
CA LYS A 86 -13.11 0.62 0.53
C LYS A 86 -13.75 1.62 -0.44
N SER A 87 -14.93 2.15 -0.09
CA SER A 87 -15.68 3.10 -0.93
C SER A 87 -15.01 4.44 -1.15
N PHE A 88 -13.98 4.78 -0.37
CA PHE A 88 -13.19 6.00 -0.58
C PHE A 88 -12.24 5.90 -1.77
N PHE A 89 -11.92 4.70 -2.22
CA PHE A 89 -10.88 4.43 -3.22
C PHE A 89 -11.49 3.88 -4.51
N ASN A 90 -11.06 4.46 -5.63
CA ASN A 90 -11.39 3.91 -6.94
C ASN A 90 -10.57 2.64 -7.17
N GLU A 91 -11.23 1.58 -7.64
CA GLU A 91 -10.63 0.25 -7.88
C GLU A 91 -9.42 0.31 -8.82
N ASN A 92 -9.49 1.18 -9.83
CA ASN A 92 -8.40 1.36 -10.79
C ASN A 92 -7.17 2.09 -10.22
N HIS A 93 -7.28 2.65 -9.02
CA HIS A 93 -6.20 3.35 -8.32
C HIS A 93 -5.79 2.61 -7.02
N ILE A 94 -6.00 1.29 -7.00
CA ILE A 94 -5.50 0.39 -5.96
C ILE A 94 -4.50 -0.58 -6.57
N VAL A 95 -3.23 -0.44 -6.21
CA VAL A 95 -2.14 -1.33 -6.64
C VAL A 95 -1.51 -1.98 -5.41
N THR A 96 -1.49 -3.29 -5.40
CA THR A 96 -1.03 -4.12 -4.30
C THR A 96 0.16 -4.98 -4.73
N ALA A 97 0.73 -5.76 -3.81
CA ALA A 97 1.74 -6.74 -4.16
C ALA A 97 1.28 -7.74 -5.23
N SER A 98 -0.03 -8.00 -5.32
CA SER A 98 -0.57 -8.93 -6.33
C SER A 98 -0.38 -8.42 -7.75
N GLU A 99 -0.63 -7.12 -8.00
CA GLU A 99 -0.42 -6.48 -9.28
C GLU A 99 1.08 -6.35 -9.60
N VAL A 100 1.90 -6.05 -8.61
CA VAL A 100 3.36 -5.99 -8.76
C VAL A 100 3.91 -7.35 -9.20
N LEU A 101 3.54 -8.43 -8.51
CA LEU A 101 3.97 -9.80 -8.85
C LEU A 101 3.46 -10.22 -10.25
N LYS A 102 2.26 -9.79 -10.62
CA LYS A 102 1.73 -10.01 -11.97
C LYS A 102 2.58 -9.31 -13.02
N ALA A 103 2.93 -8.04 -12.81
CA ALA A 103 3.80 -7.28 -13.70
C ALA A 103 5.19 -7.95 -13.83
N GLU A 104 5.78 -8.39 -12.71
CA GLU A 104 7.06 -9.12 -12.72
C GLU A 104 6.99 -10.44 -13.49
N SER A 105 5.85 -11.13 -13.44
CA SER A 105 5.65 -12.38 -14.20
C SER A 105 5.54 -12.16 -15.71
N VAL A 106 4.96 -11.02 -16.11
CA VAL A 106 4.82 -10.64 -17.53
C VAL A 106 6.13 -10.04 -18.08
N PHE A 107 6.85 -9.28 -17.26
CA PHE A 107 8.08 -8.59 -17.62
C PHE A 107 9.28 -9.03 -16.75
N PRO A 108 9.69 -10.31 -16.79
CA PRO A 108 10.68 -10.86 -15.86
C PRO A 108 12.08 -10.28 -15.98
N LYS A 109 12.37 -9.60 -17.09
CA LYS A 109 13.67 -8.92 -17.32
C LYS A 109 13.73 -7.52 -16.72
N GLU A 110 12.57 -6.95 -16.37
CA GLU A 110 12.43 -5.57 -15.87
C GLU A 110 12.37 -5.51 -14.33
N GLY A 111 12.28 -6.66 -13.66
CA GLY A 111 12.18 -6.73 -12.20
C GLY A 111 13.52 -6.50 -11.47
N PRO A 112 13.49 -6.31 -10.14
CA PRO A 112 12.29 -6.30 -9.29
C PRO A 112 11.50 -4.99 -9.38
N LEU A 113 10.15 -5.10 -9.31
CA LEU A 113 9.22 -3.97 -9.39
C LEU A 113 8.65 -3.58 -8.02
N GLY A 114 8.97 -4.33 -6.98
CA GLY A 114 8.62 -3.98 -5.60
C GLY A 114 9.37 -2.74 -5.11
N LYS A 115 8.80 -2.01 -4.14
CA LYS A 115 9.43 -0.84 -3.52
C LYS A 115 10.87 -1.14 -3.07
N PRO A 116 11.85 -0.30 -3.30
CA PRO A 116 11.79 1.11 -3.73
C PRO A 116 11.68 1.35 -5.26
N ASN A 117 11.24 0.38 -6.06
CA ASN A 117 10.85 0.63 -7.43
C ASN A 117 9.48 1.35 -7.41
N PRO A 118 9.31 2.50 -8.08
CA PRO A 118 8.09 3.30 -8.01
C PRO A 118 6.94 2.76 -8.88
N PHE A 119 7.08 1.61 -9.51
CA PHE A 119 6.08 1.02 -10.39
C PHE A 119 4.67 1.03 -9.78
N SER A 120 4.53 0.58 -8.52
CA SER A 120 3.22 0.55 -7.86
C SER A 120 2.59 1.92 -7.71
N TYR A 121 3.38 2.96 -7.42
CA TYR A 121 2.91 4.34 -7.32
C TYR A 121 2.51 4.91 -8.69
N ILE A 122 3.28 4.63 -9.73
CA ILE A 122 2.98 5.08 -11.09
C ILE A 122 1.69 4.45 -11.58
N ALA A 123 1.54 3.12 -11.43
CA ALA A 123 0.33 2.41 -11.80
C ALA A 123 -0.89 2.86 -10.98
N THR A 124 -0.69 3.23 -9.70
CA THR A 124 -1.73 3.81 -8.86
C THR A 124 -2.15 5.20 -9.36
N LEU A 125 -1.20 6.01 -9.79
CA LEU A 125 -1.43 7.38 -10.23
C LEU A 125 -2.19 7.44 -11.57
N TYR A 126 -1.73 6.68 -12.56
CA TYR A 126 -2.26 6.72 -13.92
C TYR A 126 -3.35 5.68 -14.20
N GLY A 127 -3.57 4.75 -13.29
CA GLY A 127 -4.53 3.66 -13.40
C GLY A 127 -3.85 2.30 -13.54
N ASN A 128 -4.44 1.32 -12.87
CA ASN A 128 -3.96 -0.07 -12.83
C ASN A 128 -4.39 -0.83 -14.10
N ASN A 129 -3.84 -0.42 -15.24
CA ASN A 129 -4.10 -1.01 -16.54
C ASN A 129 -2.89 -1.83 -16.99
N GLU A 130 -3.05 -3.14 -17.14
CA GLU A 130 -1.98 -4.06 -17.53
C GLU A 130 -1.34 -3.74 -18.88
N GLY A 131 -2.10 -3.16 -19.81
CA GLY A 131 -1.59 -2.73 -21.11
C GLY A 131 -0.54 -1.63 -21.03
N ASP A 132 -0.54 -0.86 -19.95
CA ASP A 132 0.36 0.26 -19.74
C ASP A 132 1.56 -0.07 -18.81
N TYR A 133 1.62 -1.28 -18.25
CA TYR A 133 2.66 -1.67 -17.30
C TYR A 133 4.09 -1.49 -17.84
N LEU A 134 4.35 -1.87 -19.08
CA LEU A 134 5.67 -1.69 -19.68
C LEU A 134 6.05 -0.21 -19.76
N HIS A 135 5.09 0.65 -20.11
CA HIS A 135 5.30 2.10 -20.12
C HIS A 135 5.63 2.63 -18.72
N TYR A 136 4.91 2.21 -17.69
CA TYR A 136 5.17 2.59 -16.30
C TYR A 136 6.53 2.10 -15.79
N ILE A 137 6.98 0.94 -16.23
CA ILE A 137 8.29 0.39 -15.86
C ILE A 137 9.42 1.22 -16.48
N GLN A 138 9.27 1.66 -17.72
CA GLN A 138 10.31 2.36 -18.48
C GLN A 138 10.37 3.85 -18.20
N ASN A 139 9.30 4.47 -17.69
CA ASN A 139 9.18 5.91 -17.45
C ASN A 139 8.95 6.21 -15.96
N GLN A 140 10.02 6.27 -15.19
CA GLN A 140 9.95 6.29 -13.72
C GLN A 140 10.52 7.55 -13.06
N LYS A 141 11.04 8.53 -13.81
CA LYS A 141 11.74 9.67 -13.21
C LYS A 141 11.00 10.98 -13.46
N HIS A 142 10.77 11.75 -12.39
CA HIS A 142 10.20 13.11 -12.46
C HIS A 142 8.96 13.19 -13.36
N ILE A 143 8.01 12.28 -13.10
CA ILE A 143 6.78 12.15 -13.90
C ILE A 143 5.64 13.03 -13.39
N VAL A 144 5.78 13.63 -12.21
CA VAL A 144 4.81 14.54 -11.59
C VAL A 144 5.48 15.84 -11.16
N ASN A 145 4.68 16.91 -11.00
CA ASN A 145 5.16 18.13 -10.37
C ASN A 145 5.05 18.01 -8.85
N GLU A 146 6.00 18.61 -8.17
CA GLU A 146 5.96 18.78 -6.72
C GLU A 146 4.65 19.48 -6.31
N ASN A 147 4.06 19.05 -5.22
CA ASN A 147 2.76 19.48 -4.71
C ASN A 147 1.50 19.06 -5.49
N ASP A 148 1.61 18.43 -6.65
CA ASP A 148 0.47 17.84 -7.34
C ASP A 148 0.17 16.42 -6.80
N VAL A 149 1.21 15.72 -6.34
CA VAL A 149 1.12 14.35 -5.81
C VAL A 149 1.80 14.26 -4.45
N PHE A 150 1.07 13.73 -3.48
CA PHE A 150 1.56 13.44 -2.14
C PHE A 150 1.60 11.94 -1.92
N ILE A 151 2.77 11.41 -1.54
CA ILE A 151 2.92 10.02 -1.09
C ILE A 151 3.00 10.02 0.43
N VAL A 152 2.07 9.32 1.06
CA VAL A 152 2.05 9.11 2.51
C VAL A 152 2.52 7.68 2.78
N GLY A 153 3.60 7.54 3.52
CA GLY A 153 4.22 6.22 3.79
C GLY A 153 4.97 6.20 5.11
N ASP A 154 5.34 5.00 5.54
CA ASP A 154 6.01 4.74 6.83
C ASP A 154 7.44 4.23 6.68
N SER A 155 7.92 4.08 5.43
CA SER A 155 9.21 3.46 5.15
C SER A 155 10.10 4.30 4.25
N LEU A 156 11.42 4.08 4.37
CA LEU A 156 12.41 4.64 3.44
C LEU A 156 12.13 4.23 1.98
N ALA A 157 11.60 3.03 1.76
CA ALA A 157 11.27 2.57 0.42
C ALA A 157 10.17 3.43 -0.24
N ASP A 158 9.20 3.91 0.54
CA ASP A 158 8.16 4.84 0.07
C ASP A 158 8.74 6.21 -0.27
N LEU A 159 9.61 6.73 0.61
CA LEU A 159 10.33 8.00 0.38
C LEU A 159 11.16 7.96 -0.91
N LEU A 160 11.90 6.87 -1.13
CA LEU A 160 12.71 6.73 -2.34
C LEU A 160 11.86 6.65 -3.61
N CYS A 161 10.68 6.03 -3.54
CA CYS A 161 9.71 6.06 -4.63
C CYS A 161 9.22 7.48 -4.91
N ALA A 162 8.82 8.22 -3.87
CA ALA A 162 8.36 9.61 -4.00
C ALA A 162 9.41 10.48 -4.68
N LYS A 163 10.64 10.45 -4.18
CA LYS A 163 11.75 11.21 -4.76
C LYS A 163 12.01 10.87 -6.23
N LYS A 164 11.94 9.59 -6.58
CA LYS A 164 12.20 9.14 -7.94
C LYS A 164 11.19 9.69 -8.94
N ILE A 165 9.91 9.78 -8.54
CA ILE A 165 8.85 10.30 -9.43
C ILE A 165 8.66 11.82 -9.32
N GLY A 166 9.24 12.48 -8.32
CA GLY A 166 9.11 13.94 -8.09
C GLY A 166 7.92 14.34 -7.23
N ALA A 167 7.36 13.39 -6.44
CA ALA A 167 6.24 13.64 -5.55
C ALA A 167 6.69 14.15 -4.17
N THR A 168 5.85 14.93 -3.49
CA THR A 168 6.04 15.31 -2.09
C THR A 168 5.81 14.12 -1.17
N PHE A 169 6.72 13.87 -0.24
CA PHE A 169 6.63 12.75 0.70
C PHE A 169 6.23 13.19 2.11
N ILE A 170 5.23 12.52 2.66
CA ILE A 170 4.80 12.67 4.05
C ILE A 170 5.04 11.36 4.79
N GLY A 171 6.06 11.34 5.67
CA GLY A 171 6.38 10.19 6.52
C GLY A 171 5.41 10.06 7.68
N THR A 172 4.91 8.87 7.98
CA THR A 172 4.14 8.57 9.19
C THR A 172 4.93 7.66 10.12
N LEU A 173 4.90 7.95 11.44
CA LEU A 173 5.63 7.19 12.46
C LEU A 173 4.81 6.03 13.03
N THR A 174 3.89 5.48 12.24
CA THR A 174 3.00 4.36 12.64
C THR A 174 3.43 3.00 12.09
N GLY A 175 4.51 2.95 11.31
CA GLY A 175 5.07 1.71 10.77
C GLY A 175 5.80 0.85 11.79
N LEU A 176 6.39 -0.25 11.33
CA LEU A 176 7.09 -1.22 12.18
C LEU A 176 8.25 -0.61 12.98
N SER A 177 8.99 0.32 12.38
CA SER A 177 10.09 1.03 13.07
C SER A 177 9.61 2.16 13.98
N GLY A 178 8.34 2.52 13.92
CA GLY A 178 7.75 3.55 14.76
C GLY A 178 8.54 4.86 14.74
N LYS A 179 8.84 5.40 15.93
CA LYS A 179 9.60 6.66 16.08
C LYS A 179 11.05 6.56 15.62
N GLU A 180 11.64 5.37 15.60
CA GLU A 180 13.02 5.15 15.13
C GLU A 180 13.17 5.46 13.64
N ALA A 181 12.10 5.29 12.86
CA ALA A 181 12.08 5.66 11.44
C ALA A 181 12.28 7.17 11.20
N LYS A 182 12.04 8.02 12.21
CA LYS A 182 12.08 9.48 12.04
C LYS A 182 13.45 9.97 11.59
N GLU A 183 14.49 9.56 12.27
CA GLU A 183 15.85 9.98 11.96
C GLU A 183 16.27 9.56 10.55
N ASP A 184 15.91 8.34 10.16
CA ASP A 184 16.21 7.79 8.83
C ASP A 184 15.45 8.55 7.73
N LEU A 185 14.18 8.86 7.94
CA LEU A 185 13.37 9.65 7.02
C LEU A 185 13.89 11.10 6.91
N GLU A 186 14.30 11.74 8.02
CA GLU A 186 14.90 13.08 8.04
C GLU A 186 16.22 13.11 7.27
N GLN A 187 17.12 12.15 7.52
CA GLN A 187 18.42 12.06 6.85
C GLN A 187 18.28 11.88 5.34
N HIS A 188 17.25 11.16 4.90
CA HIS A 188 16.97 10.96 3.48
C HIS A 188 16.07 12.05 2.88
N GLY A 189 15.74 13.10 3.65
CA GLY A 189 15.05 14.31 3.19
C GLY A 189 13.57 14.08 2.90
N ALA A 190 12.82 13.53 3.84
CA ALA A 190 11.37 13.57 3.84
C ALA A 190 10.88 15.02 3.91
N ASP A 191 9.88 15.38 3.12
CA ASP A 191 9.36 16.77 3.08
C ASP A 191 8.59 17.09 4.35
N TYR A 192 7.83 16.12 4.84
CA TYR A 192 7.08 16.21 6.10
C TYR A 192 7.15 14.89 6.86
N ILE A 193 7.07 14.97 8.19
CA ILE A 193 6.95 13.81 9.07
C ILE A 193 5.87 14.08 10.10
N VAL A 194 4.91 13.15 10.21
CA VAL A 194 3.78 13.23 11.14
C VAL A 194 3.69 11.97 12.02
N ASN A 195 3.06 12.09 13.18
CA ASN A 195 2.94 10.94 14.08
C ASN A 195 1.98 9.88 13.53
N HIS A 196 0.89 10.28 12.88
CA HIS A 196 -0.10 9.37 12.29
C HIS A 196 -0.84 10.00 11.11
N ILE A 197 -1.59 9.19 10.39
CA ILE A 197 -2.28 9.59 9.15
C ILE A 197 -3.21 10.81 9.32
N CYS A 198 -3.88 10.97 10.47
CA CYS A 198 -4.80 12.08 10.67
C CYS A 198 -4.12 13.45 10.75
N ASP A 199 -2.81 13.48 11.03
CA ASP A 199 -2.04 14.72 11.11
C ASP A 199 -1.76 15.34 9.72
N ILE A 200 -1.90 14.56 8.63
CA ILE A 200 -1.72 15.08 7.26
C ILE A 200 -2.73 16.17 6.90
N ARG A 201 -3.85 16.26 7.63
CA ARG A 201 -4.86 17.31 7.48
C ARG A 201 -4.21 18.71 7.48
N HIS A 202 -3.29 18.95 8.39
CA HIS A 202 -2.62 20.25 8.52
C HIS A 202 -1.72 20.59 7.33
N ILE A 203 -1.23 19.58 6.63
CA ILE A 203 -0.37 19.75 5.46
C ILE A 203 -1.20 19.95 4.20
N LEU A 204 -2.26 19.16 4.03
CA LEU A 204 -3.03 19.13 2.80
C LEU A 204 -4.17 20.16 2.75
N LEU A 205 -4.78 20.50 3.90
CA LEU A 205 -6.03 21.25 3.94
C LEU A 205 -5.89 22.68 4.50
N ASN A 206 -4.73 23.07 5.04
CA ASN A 206 -4.47 24.40 5.59
C ASN A 206 -3.62 25.26 4.63
N LYS A 207 -3.84 25.13 3.33
CA LYS A 207 -3.22 26.00 2.32
C LYS A 207 -4.03 27.27 2.10
#